data_39913e76f2c26da07e862cfac9f3b334
#
_entry.id   39913e76f2c26da07e862cfac9f3b334
#
_cell.length_a   1.000
_cell.length_b   1.000
_cell.length_c   1.000
_cell.angle_alpha   90.00
_cell.angle_beta   90.00
_cell.angle_gamma   90.00
#
_symmetry.space_group_name_H-M   'P 1'
#
loop_
_entity.id
_entity.type
_entity.pdbx_description
1 polymer ?
#
loop_
_entity_poly.entity_id
_entity_poly.type
_entity_poly.pdbx_seq_one_letter_code
_entity_poly.pdbx_strand_id
1 'polypeptide(L)'
;MSLARCLSIAWMALLAALVSGCGISRMADNLPYGILDNDDPQLVSQALPSYIVTVDGLLATWPDDPSLLRTASSLYSAYGTLMAAEPARARKFAARALDYALRAACAENEDACQLRSAGFTAFEGVLRETDEDDLPTLYALGSAWAGYIQAHSDDWNAVAELARAQKVFERIIAIDAGYEKGMPQLYLGVMNSLLPPSLGGKPEVAKAFYEDAITRSGGSNLYAKMMYAKQYARLLYDRELHDRLLNEVLAASPRSHGMTLANVFAQEEARRLLASADDYF
;
A
#
# COMPACT_ATOMS: atom_id res chain seq x y z
N MET A 1 -18.21 39.30 -41.94
CA MET A 1 -17.45 38.17 -41.35
C MET A 1 -17.41 37.07 -42.39
N SER A 2 -16.24 36.72 -42.94
CA SER A 2 -16.16 35.81 -44.08
C SER A 2 -16.43 34.35 -43.64
N LEU A 3 -17.13 33.57 -44.45
CA LEU A 3 -17.46 32.17 -44.28
C LEU A 3 -16.20 31.34 -43.86
N ALA A 4 -15.03 31.71 -44.36
CA ALA A 4 -13.75 31.09 -44.03
C ALA A 4 -13.34 31.26 -42.55
N ARG A 5 -13.67 32.36 -41.87
CA ARG A 5 -13.42 32.57 -40.46
C ARG A 5 -14.36 31.74 -39.56
N CYS A 6 -15.62 31.58 -39.96
CA CYS A 6 -16.56 30.72 -39.27
C CYS A 6 -16.19 29.22 -39.34
N LEU A 7 -15.71 28.78 -40.52
CA LEU A 7 -15.22 27.42 -40.73
C LEU A 7 -13.96 27.12 -39.90
N SER A 8 -13.00 28.06 -39.84
CA SER A 8 -11.77 27.88 -39.06
C SER A 8 -12.04 27.85 -37.52
N ILE A 9 -13.00 28.65 -37.05
CA ILE A 9 -13.42 28.63 -35.63
C ILE A 9 -14.13 27.32 -35.30
N ALA A 10 -15.02 26.85 -36.20
CA ALA A 10 -15.70 25.56 -36.02
C ALA A 10 -14.71 24.37 -36.03
N TRP A 11 -13.68 24.41 -36.90
CA TRP A 11 -12.63 23.39 -36.91
C TRP A 11 -11.74 23.43 -35.65
N MET A 12 -11.39 24.62 -35.14
CA MET A 12 -10.65 24.75 -33.88
C MET A 12 -11.47 24.29 -32.70
N ALA A 13 -12.78 24.59 -32.64
CA ALA A 13 -13.68 24.11 -31.60
C ALA A 13 -13.86 22.59 -31.67
N LEU A 14 -13.92 22.00 -32.84
CA LEU A 14 -13.99 20.55 -33.05
C LEU A 14 -12.68 19.85 -32.65
N LEU A 15 -11.53 20.42 -32.98
CA LEU A 15 -10.21 19.94 -32.53
C LEU A 15 -10.05 20.06 -31.00
N ALA A 16 -10.49 21.16 -30.41
CA ALA A 16 -10.51 21.33 -28.93
C ALA A 16 -11.45 20.34 -28.23
N ALA A 17 -12.60 20.02 -28.85
CA ALA A 17 -13.52 18.99 -28.32
C ALA A 17 -12.97 17.56 -28.45
N LEU A 18 -12.16 17.26 -29.44
CA LEU A 18 -11.49 15.97 -29.62
C LEU A 18 -10.31 15.77 -28.65
N VAL A 19 -9.71 16.86 -28.17
CA VAL A 19 -8.66 16.84 -27.13
C VAL A 19 -9.27 16.87 -25.73
N SER A 20 -10.58 17.15 -25.59
CA SER A 20 -11.29 17.14 -24.30
C SER A 20 -11.53 15.70 -23.83
N GLY A 21 -10.55 15.11 -23.31
CA GLY A 21 -10.54 14.57 -21.96
C GLY A 21 -11.06 13.16 -21.68
N CYS A 22 -11.85 12.49 -22.47
CA CYS A 22 -12.27 11.11 -22.12
C CYS A 22 -11.18 10.04 -22.32
N GLY A 23 -10.19 10.31 -23.17
CA GLY A 23 -9.07 9.38 -23.40
C GLY A 23 -7.93 9.56 -22.38
N ILE A 24 -7.65 10.79 -21.99
CA ILE A 24 -6.53 11.13 -21.10
C ILE A 24 -6.84 10.76 -19.65
N SER A 25 -8.08 10.97 -19.19
CA SER A 25 -8.49 10.53 -17.84
C SER A 25 -8.39 9.02 -17.67
N ARG A 26 -8.89 8.24 -18.64
CA ARG A 26 -8.77 6.78 -18.64
C ARG A 26 -7.32 6.27 -18.68
N MET A 27 -6.43 7.00 -19.35
CA MET A 27 -5.00 6.67 -19.34
C MET A 27 -4.38 6.94 -17.96
N ALA A 28 -4.73 8.05 -17.32
CA ALA A 28 -4.25 8.36 -15.97
C ALA A 28 -4.72 7.31 -14.94
N ASP A 29 -5.98 6.89 -15.01
CA ASP A 29 -6.56 5.88 -14.13
C ASP A 29 -5.92 4.49 -14.30
N ASN A 30 -5.46 4.16 -15.52
CA ASN A 30 -4.84 2.87 -15.82
C ASN A 30 -3.30 2.86 -15.65
N LEU A 31 -2.65 4.00 -15.50
CA LEU A 31 -1.20 4.07 -15.38
C LEU A 31 -0.63 3.28 -14.18
N PRO A 32 -1.23 3.33 -12.98
CA PRO A 32 -0.77 2.52 -11.85
C PRO A 32 -0.81 1.02 -12.13
N TYR A 33 -1.78 0.55 -12.92
CA TYR A 33 -1.91 -0.86 -13.27
C TYR A 33 -0.81 -1.35 -14.22
N GLY A 34 -0.14 -0.45 -14.94
CA GLY A 34 1.09 -0.79 -15.66
C GLY A 34 2.21 -1.31 -14.76
N ILE A 35 2.20 -0.92 -13.49
CA ILE A 35 3.09 -1.42 -12.43
C ILE A 35 2.44 -2.60 -11.71
N LEU A 36 1.22 -2.43 -11.20
CA LEU A 36 0.56 -3.41 -10.34
C LEU A 36 0.21 -4.73 -11.06
N ASP A 37 -0.08 -4.66 -12.36
CA ASP A 37 -0.39 -5.83 -13.18
C ASP A 37 0.81 -6.38 -13.97
N ASN A 38 2.01 -5.84 -13.71
CA ASN A 38 3.23 -6.34 -14.33
C ASN A 38 3.69 -7.64 -13.66
N ASP A 39 4.05 -8.65 -14.46
CA ASP A 39 4.54 -9.93 -13.97
C ASP A 39 6.09 -10.04 -13.99
N ASP A 40 6.78 -8.94 -14.26
CA ASP A 40 8.25 -8.84 -14.21
C ASP A 40 8.70 -7.87 -13.09
N PRO A 41 8.98 -8.39 -11.86
CA PRO A 41 9.48 -7.56 -10.76
C PRO A 41 10.78 -6.84 -11.06
N GLN A 42 11.63 -7.40 -11.92
CA GLN A 42 12.90 -6.80 -12.29
C GLN A 42 12.69 -5.55 -13.14
N LEU A 43 11.81 -5.63 -14.14
CA LEU A 43 11.44 -4.47 -14.95
C LEU A 43 10.86 -3.34 -14.06
N VAL A 44 9.93 -3.69 -13.17
CA VAL A 44 9.32 -2.72 -12.26
C VAL A 44 10.36 -2.09 -11.33
N SER A 45 11.29 -2.88 -10.78
CA SER A 45 12.35 -2.36 -9.90
C SER A 45 13.25 -1.34 -10.58
N GLN A 46 13.53 -1.54 -11.87
CA GLN A 46 14.34 -0.63 -12.68
C GLN A 46 13.59 0.63 -13.09
N ALA A 47 12.25 0.55 -13.26
CA ALA A 47 11.42 1.67 -13.66
C ALA A 47 11.06 2.60 -12.49
N LEU A 48 10.79 2.06 -11.29
CA LEU A 48 10.33 2.82 -10.11
C LEU A 48 11.17 4.06 -9.79
N PRO A 49 12.53 4.03 -9.82
CA PRO A 49 13.34 5.22 -9.56
C PRO A 49 13.02 6.40 -10.48
N SER A 50 12.72 6.14 -11.76
CA SER A 50 12.36 7.18 -12.72
C SER A 50 11.01 7.83 -12.38
N TYR A 51 10.02 7.03 -11.96
CA TYR A 51 8.74 7.56 -11.51
C TYR A 51 8.88 8.38 -10.23
N ILE A 52 9.70 7.94 -9.27
CA ILE A 52 9.99 8.68 -8.03
C ILE A 52 10.57 10.07 -8.36
N VAL A 53 11.60 10.14 -9.20
CA VAL A 53 12.23 11.42 -9.58
C VAL A 53 11.25 12.31 -10.33
N THR A 54 10.40 11.74 -11.16
CA THR A 54 9.36 12.50 -11.90
C THR A 54 8.34 13.10 -10.92
N VAL A 55 7.83 12.32 -9.97
CA VAL A 55 6.85 12.83 -8.99
C VAL A 55 7.47 13.87 -8.06
N ASP A 56 8.74 13.69 -7.63
CA ASP A 56 9.46 14.72 -6.88
C ASP A 56 9.58 16.03 -7.67
N GLY A 57 9.81 15.95 -9.00
CA GLY A 57 9.82 17.11 -9.87
C GLY A 57 8.45 17.80 -9.99
N LEU A 58 7.37 17.04 -10.05
CA LEU A 58 6.00 17.57 -10.05
C LEU A 58 5.67 18.25 -8.72
N LEU A 59 6.04 17.64 -7.60
CA LEU A 59 5.86 18.22 -6.26
C LEU A 59 6.67 19.49 -6.03
N ALA A 60 7.76 19.72 -6.78
CA ALA A 60 8.44 21.02 -6.76
C ALA A 60 7.58 22.15 -7.34
N THR A 61 6.63 21.83 -8.22
CA THR A 61 5.70 22.80 -8.83
C THR A 61 4.37 22.87 -8.04
N TRP A 62 3.88 21.73 -7.58
CA TRP A 62 2.63 21.59 -6.82
C TRP A 62 2.88 20.89 -5.49
N PRO A 63 3.48 21.58 -4.50
CA PRO A 63 4.00 20.96 -3.28
C PRO A 63 2.92 20.36 -2.38
N ASP A 64 1.70 20.87 -2.44
CA ASP A 64 0.60 20.49 -1.55
C ASP A 64 -0.56 19.80 -2.32
N ASP A 65 -0.29 19.31 -3.54
CA ASP A 65 -1.28 18.50 -4.26
C ASP A 65 -1.43 17.13 -3.58
N PRO A 66 -2.59 16.80 -2.99
CA PRO A 66 -2.75 15.58 -2.20
C PRO A 66 -2.64 14.32 -3.05
N SER A 67 -3.01 14.34 -4.32
CA SER A 67 -2.90 13.20 -5.23
C SER A 67 -1.43 12.88 -5.56
N LEU A 68 -0.62 13.92 -5.83
CA LEU A 68 0.81 13.77 -6.04
C LEU A 68 1.52 13.30 -4.77
N LEU A 69 1.14 13.82 -3.60
CA LEU A 69 1.68 13.43 -2.31
C LEU A 69 1.37 11.95 -1.99
N ARG A 70 0.14 11.48 -2.24
CA ARG A 70 -0.23 10.06 -2.11
C ARG A 70 0.57 9.19 -3.08
N THR A 71 0.70 9.63 -4.32
CA THR A 71 1.49 8.91 -5.34
C THR A 71 2.96 8.80 -4.93
N ALA A 72 3.56 9.90 -4.47
CA ALA A 72 4.93 9.88 -3.94
C ALA A 72 5.06 8.92 -2.75
N SER A 73 4.15 9.00 -1.78
CA SER A 73 4.13 8.08 -0.63
C SER A 73 4.12 6.62 -1.07
N SER A 74 3.24 6.25 -2.00
CA SER A 74 3.11 4.88 -2.50
C SER A 74 4.36 4.41 -3.24
N LEU A 75 4.95 5.24 -4.11
CA LEU A 75 6.17 4.90 -4.84
C LEU A 75 7.38 4.74 -3.90
N TYR A 76 7.53 5.64 -2.93
CA TYR A 76 8.59 5.56 -1.93
C TYR A 76 8.42 4.33 -1.01
N SER A 77 7.18 4.00 -0.61
CA SER A 77 6.86 2.81 0.17
C SER A 77 7.20 1.53 -0.60
N ALA A 78 6.73 1.43 -1.86
CA ALA A 78 6.97 0.27 -2.71
C ALA A 78 8.47 0.06 -2.94
N TYR A 79 9.21 1.11 -3.30
CA TYR A 79 10.64 1.02 -3.54
C TYR A 79 11.42 0.71 -2.25
N GLY A 80 11.04 1.33 -1.12
CA GLY A 80 11.67 1.08 0.17
C GLY A 80 11.48 -0.35 0.67
N THR A 81 10.26 -0.87 0.53
CA THR A 81 9.90 -2.20 1.07
C THR A 81 10.40 -3.35 0.18
N LEU A 82 10.22 -3.23 -1.13
CA LEU A 82 10.47 -4.34 -2.06
C LEU A 82 11.87 -4.31 -2.69
N MET A 83 12.45 -3.12 -2.85
CA MET A 83 13.61 -2.90 -3.71
C MET A 83 14.85 -2.41 -2.97
N ALA A 84 14.75 -1.97 -1.73
CA ALA A 84 15.90 -1.49 -0.98
C ALA A 84 16.63 -2.65 -0.28
N ALA A 85 17.73 -3.11 -0.86
CA ALA A 85 18.59 -4.13 -0.27
C ALA A 85 19.41 -3.63 0.94
N GLU A 86 19.53 -2.31 1.11
CA GLU A 86 20.35 -1.67 2.14
C GLU A 86 19.46 -1.09 3.27
N PRO A 87 19.61 -1.52 4.54
CA PRO A 87 18.76 -1.06 5.65
C PRO A 87 18.70 0.47 5.81
N ALA A 88 19.84 1.15 5.70
CA ALA A 88 19.89 2.61 5.79
C ALA A 88 19.08 3.31 4.68
N ARG A 89 19.11 2.74 3.48
CA ARG A 89 18.32 3.23 2.35
C ARG A 89 16.84 2.96 2.54
N ALA A 90 16.47 1.75 2.98
CA ALA A 90 15.08 1.39 3.30
C ALA A 90 14.48 2.35 4.33
N ARG A 91 15.20 2.67 5.41
CA ARG A 91 14.78 3.66 6.42
C ARG A 91 14.52 5.04 5.82
N LYS A 92 15.44 5.53 4.98
CA LYS A 92 15.29 6.83 4.33
C LYS A 92 14.04 6.89 3.43
N PHE A 93 13.79 5.84 2.65
CA PHE A 93 12.61 5.78 1.79
C PHE A 93 11.32 5.67 2.61
N ALA A 94 11.28 4.82 3.62
CA ALA A 94 10.13 4.67 4.50
C ALA A 94 9.79 5.96 5.25
N ALA A 95 10.80 6.68 5.76
CA ALA A 95 10.59 7.97 6.42
C ALA A 95 10.00 9.01 5.45
N ARG A 96 10.49 9.04 4.20
CA ARG A 96 10.00 9.96 3.19
C ARG A 96 8.58 9.61 2.73
N ALA A 97 8.28 8.31 2.61
CA ALA A 97 6.92 7.84 2.33
C ALA A 97 5.92 8.32 3.38
N LEU A 98 6.26 8.16 4.66
CA LEU A 98 5.40 8.61 5.75
C LEU A 98 5.25 10.15 5.78
N ASP A 99 6.32 10.90 5.50
CA ASP A 99 6.25 12.37 5.40
C ASP A 99 5.26 12.80 4.30
N TYR A 100 5.35 12.21 3.11
CA TYR A 100 4.41 12.50 2.02
C TYR A 100 2.97 12.13 2.37
N ALA A 101 2.74 10.98 3.03
CA ALA A 101 1.40 10.57 3.45
C ALA A 101 0.79 11.51 4.48
N LEU A 102 1.57 11.95 5.47
CA LEU A 102 1.13 12.93 6.47
C LEU A 102 0.83 14.29 5.84
N ARG A 103 1.64 14.72 4.86
CA ARG A 103 1.38 15.95 4.11
C ARG A 103 0.12 15.82 3.24
N ALA A 104 -0.13 14.66 2.63
CA ALA A 104 -1.36 14.43 1.88
C ALA A 104 -2.58 14.57 2.79
N ALA A 105 -2.56 13.95 3.96
CA ALA A 105 -3.63 14.06 4.95
C ALA A 105 -3.83 15.52 5.41
N CYS A 106 -2.74 16.25 5.66
CA CYS A 106 -2.80 17.67 6.04
C CYS A 106 -3.36 18.56 4.91
N ALA A 107 -3.04 18.27 3.65
CA ALA A 107 -3.52 19.05 2.51
C ALA A 107 -5.02 18.87 2.26
N GLU A 108 -5.58 17.72 2.64
CA GLU A 108 -7.03 17.44 2.55
C GLU A 108 -7.78 17.92 3.79
N ASN A 109 -7.16 17.84 4.98
CA ASN A 109 -7.79 18.22 6.24
C ASN A 109 -6.77 18.89 7.17
N GLU A 110 -6.97 20.18 7.51
CA GLU A 110 -6.09 20.95 8.39
C GLU A 110 -5.95 20.31 9.78
N ASP A 111 -6.97 19.63 10.30
CA ASP A 111 -6.90 18.94 11.59
C ASP A 111 -5.94 17.75 11.56
N ALA A 112 -5.64 17.21 10.38
CA ALA A 112 -4.67 16.14 10.18
C ALA A 112 -3.21 16.62 10.15
N CYS A 113 -2.92 17.93 10.11
CA CYS A 113 -1.55 18.45 10.01
C CYS A 113 -0.64 18.06 11.19
N GLN A 114 -1.22 17.77 12.34
CA GLN A 114 -0.47 17.34 13.52
C GLN A 114 -0.76 15.87 13.91
N LEU A 115 -1.26 15.07 12.98
CA LEU A 115 -1.78 13.73 13.24
C LEU A 115 -0.75 12.84 13.95
N ARG A 116 0.53 12.92 13.57
CA ARG A 116 1.60 12.11 14.17
C ARG A 116 1.95 12.53 15.60
N SER A 117 1.93 13.84 15.90
CA SER A 117 2.32 14.41 17.19
C SER A 117 1.15 14.59 18.16
N ALA A 118 -0.09 14.55 17.67
CA ALA A 118 -1.29 14.72 18.48
C ALA A 118 -1.40 13.66 19.58
N GLY A 119 -2.04 14.00 20.71
CA GLY A 119 -2.44 13.00 21.70
C GLY A 119 -3.37 11.95 21.09
N PHE A 120 -3.36 10.72 21.63
CA PHE A 120 -4.07 9.60 21.00
C PHE A 120 -5.59 9.85 20.83
N THR A 121 -6.24 10.48 21.81
CA THR A 121 -7.67 10.84 21.74
C THR A 121 -7.96 11.85 20.62
N ALA A 122 -7.09 12.86 20.42
CA ALA A 122 -7.24 13.82 19.35
C ALA A 122 -7.02 13.17 17.98
N PHE A 123 -6.02 12.29 17.88
CA PHE A 123 -5.78 11.46 16.71
C PHE A 123 -7.01 10.63 16.32
N GLU A 124 -7.61 9.89 17.28
CA GLU A 124 -8.85 9.14 17.03
C GLU A 124 -10.04 10.06 16.68
N GLY A 125 -10.03 11.30 17.18
CA GLY A 125 -11.01 12.32 16.82
C GLY A 125 -10.96 12.62 15.32
N VAL A 126 -9.79 12.93 14.80
CA VAL A 126 -9.59 13.21 13.36
C VAL A 126 -10.01 12.01 12.51
N LEU A 127 -9.62 10.79 12.89
CA LEU A 127 -9.99 9.59 12.13
C LEU A 127 -11.52 9.36 12.08
N ARG A 128 -12.26 9.70 13.13
CA ARG A 128 -13.73 9.50 13.15
C ARG A 128 -14.47 10.35 12.14
N GLU A 129 -13.93 11.51 11.80
CA GLU A 129 -14.55 12.44 10.85
C GLU A 129 -14.29 12.07 9.38
N THR A 130 -13.40 11.10 9.11
CA THR A 130 -13.12 10.67 7.73
C THR A 130 -14.24 9.83 7.14
N ASP A 131 -14.36 9.82 5.80
CA ASP A 131 -15.37 9.08 5.05
C ASP A 131 -14.80 8.34 3.83
N GLU A 132 -15.65 7.97 2.87
CA GLU A 132 -15.22 7.22 1.67
C GLU A 132 -14.25 7.99 0.78
N ASP A 133 -14.36 9.32 0.73
CA ASP A 133 -13.49 10.18 -0.09
C ASP A 133 -12.06 10.21 0.47
N ASP A 134 -11.89 9.99 1.78
CA ASP A 134 -10.59 9.96 2.47
C ASP A 134 -9.86 8.61 2.35
N LEU A 135 -10.51 7.55 1.88
CA LEU A 135 -9.94 6.20 1.84
C LEU A 135 -8.58 6.12 1.15
N PRO A 136 -8.33 6.78 -0.01
CA PRO A 136 -7.02 6.73 -0.65
C PRO A 136 -5.90 7.33 0.22
N THR A 137 -6.22 8.40 0.95
CA THR A 137 -5.25 9.08 1.84
C THR A 137 -5.03 8.29 3.12
N LEU A 138 -6.07 7.73 3.72
CA LEU A 138 -5.95 6.83 4.86
C LEU A 138 -5.11 5.59 4.52
N TYR A 139 -5.31 5.01 3.33
CA TYR A 139 -4.55 3.85 2.90
C TYR A 139 -3.07 4.17 2.66
N ALA A 140 -2.78 5.30 1.99
CA ALA A 140 -1.41 5.78 1.83
C ALA A 140 -0.74 6.04 3.20
N LEU A 141 -1.48 6.67 4.14
CA LEU A 141 -1.01 6.95 5.49
C LEU A 141 -0.73 5.65 6.26
N GLY A 142 -1.67 4.72 6.33
CA GLY A 142 -1.54 3.46 7.06
C GLY A 142 -0.39 2.60 6.52
N SER A 143 -0.31 2.45 5.19
CA SER A 143 0.73 1.63 4.54
C SER A 143 2.12 2.24 4.69
N ALA A 144 2.28 3.56 4.55
CA ALA A 144 3.54 4.25 4.77
C ALA A 144 3.97 4.19 6.25
N TRP A 145 3.01 4.30 7.18
CA TRP A 145 3.30 4.19 8.61
C TRP A 145 3.75 2.78 8.99
N ALA A 146 3.08 1.75 8.48
CA ALA A 146 3.48 0.36 8.65
C ALA A 146 4.89 0.10 8.11
N GLY A 147 5.20 0.61 6.91
CA GLY A 147 6.52 0.53 6.30
C GLY A 147 7.60 1.27 7.10
N TYR A 148 7.25 2.43 7.67
CA TYR A 148 8.14 3.19 8.55
C TYR A 148 8.48 2.39 9.82
N ILE A 149 7.48 1.84 10.51
CA ILE A 149 7.67 1.03 11.71
C ILE A 149 8.52 -0.21 11.40
N GLN A 150 8.25 -0.88 10.28
CA GLN A 150 9.01 -2.04 9.85
C GLN A 150 10.49 -1.71 9.61
N ALA A 151 10.77 -0.61 8.90
CA ALA A 151 12.13 -0.18 8.58
C ALA A 151 12.91 0.31 9.82
N HIS A 152 12.20 0.71 10.88
CA HIS A 152 12.75 1.19 12.15
C HIS A 152 12.39 0.27 13.32
N SER A 153 12.28 -1.04 13.08
CA SER A 153 11.84 -2.01 14.10
C SER A 153 12.77 -2.15 15.31
N ASP A 154 13.98 -1.62 15.23
CA ASP A 154 14.95 -1.48 16.32
C ASP A 154 14.82 -0.18 17.12
N ASP A 155 13.99 0.76 16.68
CA ASP A 155 13.66 2.01 17.38
C ASP A 155 12.32 1.88 18.12
N TRP A 156 12.38 1.86 19.46
CA TRP A 156 11.18 1.76 20.30
C TRP A 156 10.19 2.92 20.12
N ASN A 157 10.65 4.11 19.69
CA ASN A 157 9.75 5.22 19.38
C ASN A 157 8.92 4.92 18.14
N ALA A 158 9.54 4.35 17.10
CA ALA A 158 8.81 3.93 15.90
C ALA A 158 7.83 2.80 16.21
N VAL A 159 8.24 1.81 17.01
CA VAL A 159 7.37 0.69 17.42
C VAL A 159 6.18 1.18 18.26
N ALA A 160 6.37 2.19 19.10
CA ALA A 160 5.27 2.79 19.88
C ALA A 160 4.17 3.44 19.02
N GLU A 161 4.47 3.77 17.75
CA GLU A 161 3.48 4.30 16.80
C GLU A 161 2.57 3.20 16.21
N LEU A 162 2.82 1.91 16.50
CA LEU A 162 2.05 0.78 15.95
C LEU A 162 0.54 0.92 16.19
N ALA A 163 0.13 1.36 17.37
CA ALA A 163 -1.28 1.56 17.70
C ALA A 163 -1.96 2.60 16.80
N ARG A 164 -1.23 3.63 16.35
CA ARG A 164 -1.76 4.63 15.42
C ARG A 164 -1.98 4.03 14.03
N ALA A 165 -0.99 3.31 13.51
CA ALA A 165 -1.11 2.62 12.22
C ALA A 165 -2.28 1.61 12.23
N GLN A 166 -2.45 0.84 13.33
CA GLN A 166 -3.58 -0.07 13.50
C GLN A 166 -4.92 0.68 13.42
N LYS A 167 -5.06 1.82 14.11
CA LYS A 167 -6.29 2.61 14.10
C LYS A 167 -6.64 3.17 12.72
N VAL A 168 -5.65 3.54 11.91
CA VAL A 168 -5.89 3.95 10.52
C VAL A 168 -6.52 2.80 9.74
N PHE A 169 -5.96 1.60 9.79
CA PHE A 169 -6.54 0.44 9.09
C PHE A 169 -7.89 0.00 9.65
N GLU A 170 -8.10 0.05 10.97
CA GLU A 170 -9.40 -0.18 11.59
C GLU A 170 -10.44 0.81 11.05
N ARG A 171 -10.07 2.08 10.86
CA ARG A 171 -10.97 3.08 10.29
C ARG A 171 -11.30 2.78 8.82
N ILE A 172 -10.31 2.43 7.99
CA ILE A 172 -10.54 2.04 6.59
C ILE A 172 -11.56 0.88 6.53
N ILE A 173 -11.37 -0.15 7.34
CA ILE A 173 -12.28 -1.32 7.39
C ILE A 173 -13.69 -0.91 7.86
N ALA A 174 -13.80 0.05 8.77
CA ALA A 174 -15.08 0.55 9.25
C ALA A 174 -15.85 1.35 8.17
N ILE A 175 -15.14 2.03 7.27
CA ILE A 175 -15.73 2.77 6.13
C ILE A 175 -16.06 1.78 5.00
N ASP A 176 -15.07 1.05 4.52
CA ASP A 176 -15.21 0.02 3.48
C ASP A 176 -14.36 -1.20 3.82
N ALA A 177 -15.02 -2.25 4.26
CA ALA A 177 -14.36 -3.51 4.60
C ALA A 177 -13.82 -4.26 3.37
N GLY A 178 -14.23 -3.91 2.16
CA GLY A 178 -13.75 -4.50 0.90
C GLY A 178 -12.59 -3.75 0.25
N TYR A 179 -12.21 -2.61 0.82
CA TYR A 179 -11.21 -1.72 0.26
C TYR A 179 -9.90 -2.45 -0.08
N GLU A 180 -9.34 -2.16 -1.27
CA GLU A 180 -8.10 -2.76 -1.77
C GLU A 180 -8.03 -4.30 -1.59
N LYS A 181 -9.16 -4.99 -1.83
CA LYS A 181 -9.23 -6.47 -1.78
C LYS A 181 -8.70 -7.06 -0.47
N GLY A 182 -9.02 -6.41 0.65
CA GLY A 182 -8.65 -6.91 1.98
C GLY A 182 -7.21 -6.58 2.39
N MET A 183 -6.53 -5.67 1.72
CA MET A 183 -5.20 -5.24 2.14
C MET A 183 -5.18 -4.59 3.53
N PRO A 184 -6.16 -3.76 3.96
CA PRO A 184 -6.22 -3.27 5.34
C PRO A 184 -6.26 -4.40 6.38
N GLN A 185 -7.02 -5.47 6.12
CA GLN A 185 -7.06 -6.65 6.98
C GLN A 185 -5.70 -7.35 7.02
N LEU A 186 -5.04 -7.49 5.87
CA LEU A 186 -3.69 -8.06 5.84
C LEU A 186 -2.72 -7.28 6.73
N TYR A 187 -2.72 -5.96 6.67
CA TYR A 187 -1.87 -5.13 7.54
C TYR A 187 -2.17 -5.36 9.01
N LEU A 188 -3.45 -5.43 9.41
CA LEU A 188 -3.82 -5.74 10.78
C LEU A 188 -3.44 -7.17 11.20
N GLY A 189 -3.53 -8.13 10.30
CA GLY A 189 -3.04 -9.50 10.51
C GLY A 189 -1.54 -9.50 10.81
N VAL A 190 -0.74 -8.84 9.98
CA VAL A 190 0.71 -8.70 10.19
C VAL A 190 1.00 -8.02 11.52
N MET A 191 0.40 -6.87 11.81
CA MET A 191 0.67 -6.10 13.03
C MET A 191 0.33 -6.87 14.31
N ASN A 192 -0.72 -7.69 14.32
CA ASN A 192 -1.10 -8.49 15.47
C ASN A 192 -0.26 -9.78 15.63
N SER A 193 0.49 -10.18 14.58
CA SER A 193 1.41 -11.34 14.61
C SER A 193 2.90 -10.97 14.64
N LEU A 194 3.25 -9.68 14.81
CA LEU A 194 4.66 -9.24 14.89
C LEU A 194 5.35 -9.74 16.16
N LEU A 195 4.61 -9.88 17.25
CA LEU A 195 5.11 -10.27 18.56
C LEU A 195 4.45 -11.55 19.02
N PRO A 196 5.16 -12.40 19.79
CA PRO A 196 4.55 -13.54 20.44
C PRO A 196 3.58 -13.08 21.55
N PRO A 197 2.64 -13.94 21.98
CA PRO A 197 1.65 -13.59 23.01
C PRO A 197 2.28 -13.08 24.31
N SER A 198 3.43 -13.63 24.70
CA SER A 198 4.18 -13.21 25.89
C SER A 198 4.69 -11.76 25.83
N LEU A 199 4.77 -11.16 24.65
CA LEU A 199 5.17 -9.77 24.42
C LEU A 199 4.02 -8.89 23.90
N GLY A 200 2.77 -9.34 24.06
CA GLY A 200 1.58 -8.56 23.72
C GLY A 200 1.04 -8.81 22.31
N GLY A 201 1.60 -9.73 21.55
CA GLY A 201 1.04 -10.19 20.28
C GLY A 201 -0.33 -10.86 20.48
N LYS A 202 -1.18 -10.79 19.47
CA LYS A 202 -2.57 -11.30 19.48
C LYS A 202 -2.80 -12.25 18.31
N PRO A 203 -2.18 -13.46 18.31
CA PRO A 203 -2.24 -14.35 17.16
C PRO A 203 -3.66 -14.76 16.76
N GLU A 204 -4.58 -14.94 17.71
CA GLU A 204 -5.98 -15.27 17.37
C GLU A 204 -6.68 -14.13 16.60
N VAL A 205 -6.39 -12.89 16.96
CA VAL A 205 -6.86 -11.71 16.23
C VAL A 205 -6.20 -11.63 14.85
N ALA A 206 -4.89 -11.89 14.78
CA ALA A 206 -4.15 -11.92 13.52
C ALA A 206 -4.72 -12.96 12.56
N LYS A 207 -5.03 -14.18 13.06
CA LYS A 207 -5.65 -15.25 12.26
C LYS A 207 -6.94 -14.77 11.59
N ALA A 208 -7.84 -14.19 12.35
CA ALA A 208 -9.13 -13.72 11.84
C ALA A 208 -8.94 -12.67 10.74
N PHE A 209 -7.98 -11.76 10.88
CA PHE A 209 -7.66 -10.76 9.87
C PHE A 209 -7.05 -11.37 8.60
N TYR A 210 -6.15 -12.35 8.69
CA TYR A 210 -5.61 -13.03 7.51
C TYR A 210 -6.71 -13.77 6.75
N GLU A 211 -7.57 -14.50 7.46
CA GLU A 211 -8.69 -15.25 6.86
C GLU A 211 -9.70 -14.30 6.19
N ASP A 212 -10.00 -13.14 6.80
CA ASP A 212 -10.86 -12.11 6.22
C ASP A 212 -10.22 -11.49 4.97
N ALA A 213 -8.91 -11.17 4.98
CA ALA A 213 -8.19 -10.66 3.81
C ALA A 213 -8.27 -11.63 2.62
N ILE A 214 -8.06 -12.91 2.88
CA ILE A 214 -8.14 -13.96 1.85
C ILE A 214 -9.58 -14.07 1.31
N THR A 215 -10.57 -14.02 2.18
CA THR A 215 -11.99 -14.13 1.81
C THR A 215 -12.43 -12.94 0.96
N ARG A 216 -12.08 -11.70 1.34
CA ARG A 216 -12.46 -10.48 0.61
C ARG A 216 -11.84 -10.38 -0.78
N SER A 217 -10.65 -10.93 -0.93
CA SER A 217 -10.01 -11.01 -2.24
C SER A 217 -10.55 -12.17 -3.12
N GLY A 218 -11.49 -12.99 -2.62
CA GLY A 218 -11.88 -14.23 -3.30
C GLY A 218 -10.72 -15.19 -3.50
N GLY A 219 -9.70 -15.13 -2.64
CA GLY A 219 -8.47 -15.92 -2.73
C GLY A 219 -7.45 -15.40 -3.75
N SER A 220 -7.70 -14.28 -4.44
CA SER A 220 -6.81 -13.72 -5.46
C SER A 220 -5.62 -12.96 -4.87
N ASN A 221 -5.65 -12.60 -3.59
CA ASN A 221 -4.54 -11.99 -2.86
C ASN A 221 -3.60 -13.09 -2.33
N LEU A 222 -2.68 -13.57 -3.18
CA LEU A 222 -1.70 -14.58 -2.79
C LEU A 222 -0.69 -14.03 -1.77
N TYR A 223 -0.47 -12.72 -1.78
CA TYR A 223 0.42 -12.07 -0.82
C TYR A 223 -0.12 -12.20 0.61
N ALA A 224 -1.45 -12.13 0.81
CA ALA A 224 -2.07 -12.36 2.11
C ALA A 224 -1.85 -13.79 2.62
N LYS A 225 -2.00 -14.80 1.75
CA LYS A 225 -1.70 -16.21 2.12
C LYS A 225 -0.23 -16.42 2.48
N MET A 226 0.67 -15.86 1.68
CA MET A 226 2.11 -15.95 1.92
C MET A 226 2.47 -15.30 3.26
N MET A 227 1.92 -14.11 3.56
CA MET A 227 2.18 -13.42 4.82
C MET A 227 1.59 -14.17 6.03
N TYR A 228 0.42 -14.81 5.85
CA TYR A 228 -0.17 -15.67 6.88
C TYR A 228 0.76 -16.85 7.22
N ALA A 229 1.34 -17.50 6.22
CA ALA A 229 2.35 -18.54 6.43
C ALA A 229 3.61 -18.00 7.09
N LYS A 230 4.14 -16.88 6.57
CA LYS A 230 5.41 -16.30 6.99
C LYS A 230 5.38 -15.76 8.42
N GLN A 231 4.32 -15.03 8.79
CA GLN A 231 4.24 -14.33 10.07
C GLN A 231 3.53 -15.18 11.12
N TYR A 232 2.35 -15.69 10.81
CA TYR A 232 1.53 -16.40 11.82
C TYR A 232 1.94 -17.86 12.00
N ALA A 233 2.00 -18.65 10.91
CA ALA A 233 2.29 -20.06 11.04
C ALA A 233 3.70 -20.31 11.62
N ARG A 234 4.68 -19.52 11.20
CA ARG A 234 6.03 -19.57 11.78
C ARG A 234 6.05 -19.13 13.25
N LEU A 235 5.32 -18.07 13.61
CA LEU A 235 5.24 -17.59 15.00
C LEU A 235 4.73 -18.70 15.94
N LEU A 236 3.78 -19.51 15.47
CA LEU A 236 3.18 -20.60 16.25
C LEU A 236 3.83 -21.97 16.05
N TYR A 237 4.90 -22.04 15.24
CA TYR A 237 5.54 -23.32 14.83
C TYR A 237 4.57 -24.31 14.20
N ASP A 238 3.54 -23.79 13.47
CA ASP A 238 2.56 -24.59 12.73
C ASP A 238 3.07 -24.87 11.30
N ARG A 239 3.89 -25.91 11.19
CA ARG A 239 4.47 -26.32 9.90
C ARG A 239 3.41 -26.76 8.89
N GLU A 240 2.34 -27.44 9.35
CA GLU A 240 1.29 -27.92 8.46
C GLU A 240 0.56 -26.76 7.78
N LEU A 241 0.17 -25.76 8.56
CA LEU A 241 -0.45 -24.53 8.04
C LEU A 241 0.51 -23.78 7.10
N HIS A 242 1.78 -23.63 7.49
CA HIS A 242 2.81 -22.97 6.71
C HIS A 242 2.95 -23.60 5.32
N ASP A 243 3.20 -24.91 5.26
CA ASP A 243 3.46 -25.60 4.01
C ASP A 243 2.20 -25.66 3.13
N ARG A 244 1.01 -25.85 3.73
CA ARG A 244 -0.25 -25.84 3.02
C ARG A 244 -0.51 -24.49 2.34
N LEU A 245 -0.41 -23.38 3.07
CA LEU A 245 -0.65 -22.04 2.52
C LEU A 245 0.34 -21.69 1.39
N LEU A 246 1.62 -22.02 1.56
CA LEU A 246 2.63 -21.73 0.55
C LEU A 246 2.44 -22.59 -0.73
N ASN A 247 2.05 -23.85 -0.59
CA ASN A 247 1.72 -24.69 -1.74
C ASN A 247 0.48 -24.17 -2.47
N GLU A 248 -0.54 -23.68 -1.76
CA GLU A 248 -1.69 -23.01 -2.37
C GLU A 248 -1.27 -21.76 -3.15
N VAL A 249 -0.33 -20.95 -2.62
CA VAL A 249 0.23 -19.77 -3.31
C VAL A 249 0.93 -20.20 -4.62
N LEU A 250 1.72 -21.26 -4.59
CA LEU A 250 2.46 -21.72 -5.76
C LEU A 250 1.55 -22.35 -6.84
N ALA A 251 0.43 -22.99 -6.43
CA ALA A 251 -0.52 -23.61 -7.34
C ALA A 251 -1.46 -22.62 -8.03
N ALA A 252 -1.64 -21.42 -7.48
CA ALA A 252 -2.55 -20.42 -8.00
C ALA A 252 -1.93 -19.59 -9.12
N SER A 253 -2.78 -19.03 -10.02
CA SER A 253 -2.33 -18.04 -11.00
C SER A 253 -1.97 -16.72 -10.27
N PRO A 254 -0.80 -16.11 -10.54
CA PRO A 254 -0.47 -14.81 -9.98
C PRO A 254 -1.26 -13.67 -10.64
N ARG A 255 -1.85 -13.89 -11.81
CA ARG A 255 -2.54 -12.86 -12.59
C ARG A 255 -3.88 -12.50 -11.96
N SER A 256 -3.96 -11.31 -11.41
CA SER A 256 -5.17 -10.70 -10.86
C SER A 256 -5.03 -9.18 -10.96
N HIS A 257 -6.06 -8.53 -11.50
CA HIS A 257 -6.04 -7.07 -11.71
C HIS A 257 -5.70 -6.31 -10.42
N GLY A 258 -4.69 -5.44 -10.48
CA GLY A 258 -4.15 -4.67 -9.36
C GLY A 258 -3.29 -5.47 -8.37
N MET A 259 -3.06 -6.79 -8.61
CA MET A 259 -2.37 -7.66 -7.65
C MET A 259 -1.26 -8.52 -8.28
N THR A 260 -1.11 -8.50 -9.61
CA THR A 260 -0.20 -9.43 -10.31
C THR A 260 1.22 -9.32 -9.78
N LEU A 261 1.76 -8.12 -9.65
CA LEU A 261 3.12 -7.90 -9.13
C LEU A 261 3.29 -8.46 -7.71
N ALA A 262 2.36 -8.12 -6.80
CA ALA A 262 2.38 -8.60 -5.43
C ALA A 262 2.28 -10.14 -5.36
N ASN A 263 1.47 -10.74 -6.21
CA ASN A 263 1.30 -12.19 -6.29
C ASN A 263 2.55 -12.90 -6.84
N VAL A 264 3.26 -12.30 -7.81
CA VAL A 264 4.56 -12.84 -8.28
C VAL A 264 5.59 -12.81 -7.15
N PHE A 265 5.68 -11.70 -6.42
CA PHE A 265 6.53 -11.65 -5.21
C PHE A 265 6.14 -12.69 -4.16
N ALA A 266 4.83 -12.88 -3.94
CA ALA A 266 4.36 -13.90 -3.02
C ALA A 266 4.80 -15.30 -3.41
N GLN A 267 4.78 -15.63 -4.72
CA GLN A 267 5.24 -16.93 -5.21
C GLN A 267 6.77 -17.10 -5.10
N GLU A 268 7.53 -16.05 -5.37
CA GLU A 268 9.00 -16.08 -5.18
C GLU A 268 9.36 -16.29 -3.71
N GLU A 269 8.70 -15.58 -2.81
CA GLU A 269 8.91 -15.72 -1.38
C GLU A 269 8.42 -17.07 -0.85
N ALA A 270 7.30 -17.59 -1.36
CA ALA A 270 6.79 -18.90 -1.00
C ALA A 270 7.81 -20.01 -1.31
N ARG A 271 8.47 -19.95 -2.47
CA ARG A 271 9.55 -20.91 -2.80
C ARG A 271 10.70 -20.83 -1.80
N ARG A 272 11.11 -19.61 -1.43
CA ARG A 272 12.20 -19.41 -0.44
C ARG A 272 11.81 -19.92 0.95
N LEU A 273 10.58 -19.66 1.38
CA LEU A 273 10.07 -20.09 2.68
C LEU A 273 9.97 -21.61 2.79
N LEU A 274 9.48 -22.30 1.74
CA LEU A 274 9.43 -23.77 1.69
C LEU A 274 10.85 -24.37 1.66
N ALA A 275 11.76 -23.80 0.89
CA ALA A 275 13.14 -24.28 0.82
C ALA A 275 13.88 -24.18 2.17
N SER A 276 13.49 -23.24 3.05
CA SER A 276 14.08 -23.06 4.38
C SER A 276 13.21 -23.65 5.50
N ALA A 277 12.16 -24.40 5.19
CA ALA A 277 11.22 -24.90 6.20
C ALA A 277 11.87 -25.88 7.17
N ASP A 278 12.70 -26.80 6.68
CA ASP A 278 13.42 -27.78 7.50
C ASP A 278 14.44 -27.15 8.48
N ASP A 279 14.99 -25.99 8.13
CA ASP A 279 15.90 -25.24 8.99
C ASP A 279 15.16 -24.41 10.05
N TYR A 280 13.88 -24.13 9.83
CA TYR A 280 13.07 -23.28 10.71
C TYR A 280 12.25 -24.08 11.72
N PHE A 281 11.64 -25.19 11.30
CA PHE A 281 10.78 -26.06 12.10
C PHE A 281 11.48 -27.29 12.62
#